data_bdb6e5cc875958b33b5487b1148b2357
#
_entry.id   bdb6e5cc875958b33b5487b1148b2357
#
_cell.length_a   1.000
_cell.length_b   1.000
_cell.length_c   1.000
_cell.angle_alpha   90.00
_cell.angle_beta   90.00
_cell.angle_gamma   90.00
#
_symmetry.space_group_name_H-M   'P 1'
#
loop_
_entity.id
_entity.type
_entity.pdbx_description
1 polymer ?
#
loop_
_entity_poly.entity_id
_entity_poly.type
_entity_poly.pdbx_seq_one_letter_code
_entity_poly.pdbx_strand_id
1 'polypeptide(L)'
;ILKYRQILSSIKDNFLYIANKRMKLKNYIIILSLSFLLLASTQVKATEECFEGTSRAIFKFNMGFDNAVLEPVAKVYNKLPEPIKRGTSNFTSNIATLLSIPNLMVQGEMKAAGDATTSFLINTTIGIVGLANPAEKLGLKAQKEDVGQTLGSYGVGPGCYFVLPILGPTTARDSLGMIADSFVDPFAHITLRENDLFGISGQKMDYLTVKGTSAVDFRADNVTNFDSLEKNSIDLYASFKSLYLQDRQNKISNSTESEDEWGSLGN
;
A
#
# COMPACT_ATOMS: atom_id res chain seq x y z
N ILE A 1 -5.50 29.76 -53.73
CA ILE A 1 -4.60 30.50 -52.82
C ILE A 1 -5.24 30.65 -51.45
N LEU A 2 -6.55 30.99 -51.31
CA LEU A 2 -7.24 31.17 -50.03
C LEU A 2 -7.29 29.89 -49.18
N LYS A 3 -7.59 28.72 -49.77
CA LYS A 3 -7.64 27.43 -49.07
C LYS A 3 -6.28 26.99 -48.49
N TYR A 4 -5.19 27.35 -49.17
CA TYR A 4 -3.82 27.05 -48.70
C TYR A 4 -3.43 27.91 -47.49
N ARG A 5 -3.87 29.17 -47.42
CA ARG A 5 -3.63 30.05 -46.26
C ARG A 5 -4.41 29.57 -45.01
N GLN A 6 -5.62 29.05 -45.16
CA GLN A 6 -6.39 28.50 -44.05
C GLN A 6 -5.75 27.24 -43.46
N ILE A 7 -5.20 26.35 -44.30
CA ILE A 7 -4.52 25.13 -43.84
C ILE A 7 -3.23 25.52 -43.08
N LEU A 8 -2.46 26.45 -43.59
CA LEU A 8 -1.23 26.92 -42.93
C LEU A 8 -1.50 27.61 -41.59
N SER A 9 -2.56 28.41 -41.47
CA SER A 9 -2.97 29.02 -40.20
C SER A 9 -3.37 27.94 -39.17
N SER A 10 -4.18 26.95 -39.56
CA SER A 10 -4.61 25.86 -38.67
C SER A 10 -3.44 25.01 -38.16
N ILE A 11 -2.43 24.73 -39.02
CA ILE A 11 -1.21 24.02 -38.60
C ILE A 11 -0.38 24.85 -37.64
N LYS A 12 -0.26 26.16 -37.86
CA LYS A 12 0.45 27.06 -36.94
C LYS A 12 -0.21 27.15 -35.59
N ASP A 13 -1.56 27.23 -35.54
CA ASP A 13 -2.33 27.32 -34.30
C ASP A 13 -2.23 26.03 -33.49
N ASN A 14 -2.31 24.86 -34.15
CA ASN A 14 -2.08 23.57 -33.52
C ASN A 14 -0.67 23.42 -32.97
N PHE A 15 0.34 23.89 -33.71
CA PHE A 15 1.72 23.82 -33.25
C PHE A 15 1.96 24.73 -32.02
N LEU A 16 1.39 25.94 -32.02
CA LEU A 16 1.44 26.85 -30.87
C LEU A 16 0.68 26.29 -29.64
N TYR A 17 -0.45 25.64 -29.86
CA TYR A 17 -1.19 24.97 -28.79
C TYR A 17 -0.39 23.84 -28.14
N ILE A 18 0.24 22.98 -28.95
CA ILE A 18 1.07 21.86 -28.45
C ILE A 18 2.32 22.39 -27.71
N ALA A 19 2.97 23.44 -28.24
CA ALA A 19 4.13 24.08 -27.61
C ALA A 19 3.74 24.70 -26.24
N ASN A 20 2.61 25.37 -26.16
CA ASN A 20 2.13 25.98 -24.92
C ASN A 20 1.73 24.92 -23.88
N LYS A 21 1.10 23.80 -24.31
CA LYS A 21 0.78 22.66 -23.44
C LYS A 21 2.06 21.99 -22.90
N ARG A 22 3.12 21.85 -23.72
CA ARG A 22 4.42 21.33 -23.28
C ARG A 22 5.13 22.25 -22.29
N MET A 23 5.07 23.58 -22.50
CA MET A 23 5.63 24.54 -21.55
C MET A 23 4.91 24.51 -20.21
N LYS A 24 3.59 24.45 -20.19
CA LYS A 24 2.81 24.30 -18.94
C LYS A 24 3.19 23.02 -18.21
N LEU A 25 3.29 21.90 -18.90
CA LEU A 25 3.69 20.62 -18.32
C LEU A 25 5.11 20.67 -17.72
N LYS A 26 6.09 21.28 -18.42
CA LYS A 26 7.44 21.52 -17.88
C LYS A 26 7.42 22.35 -16.60
N ASN A 27 6.63 23.42 -16.55
CA ASN A 27 6.52 24.26 -15.36
C ASN A 27 5.88 23.52 -14.19
N TYR A 28 4.86 22.69 -14.43
CA TYR A 28 4.29 21.81 -13.39
C TYR A 28 5.31 20.79 -12.86
N ILE A 29 6.10 20.17 -13.73
CA ILE A 29 7.15 19.23 -13.34
C ILE A 29 8.23 19.95 -12.51
N ILE A 30 8.65 21.15 -12.91
CA ILE A 30 9.62 21.96 -12.16
C ILE A 30 9.07 22.38 -10.79
N ILE A 31 7.82 22.81 -10.72
CA ILE A 31 7.18 23.18 -9.45
C ILE A 31 7.05 21.94 -8.55
N LEU A 32 6.67 20.80 -9.11
CA LEU A 32 6.58 19.53 -8.36
C LEU A 32 7.94 19.07 -7.85
N SER A 33 9.00 19.18 -8.69
CA SER A 33 10.36 18.83 -8.29
C SER A 33 10.94 19.80 -7.24
N LEU A 34 10.64 21.10 -7.35
CA LEU A 34 11.06 22.09 -6.35
C LEU A 34 10.33 21.90 -5.00
N SER A 35 9.04 21.59 -5.03
CA SER A 35 8.27 21.27 -3.82
C SER A 35 8.77 19.97 -3.16
N PHE A 36 9.16 18.98 -3.95
CA PHE A 36 9.77 17.74 -3.47
C PHE A 36 11.15 17.99 -2.82
N LEU A 37 11.98 18.86 -3.43
CA LEU A 37 13.29 19.23 -2.87
C LEU A 37 13.18 19.98 -1.54
N LEU A 38 12.14 20.82 -1.37
CA LEU A 38 11.87 21.53 -0.12
C LEU A 38 11.38 20.61 1.01
N LEU A 39 10.72 19.49 0.66
CA LEU A 39 10.31 18.47 1.63
C LEU A 39 11.50 17.58 2.11
N ALA A 40 12.53 17.42 1.29
CA ALA A 40 13.69 16.58 1.61
C ALA A 40 14.66 17.19 2.63
N SER A 41 14.52 18.46 3.00
CA SER A 41 15.48 19.16 3.88
C SER A 41 15.10 19.15 5.37
N THR A 42 14.02 18.53 5.79
CA THR A 42 13.67 18.40 7.20
C THR A 42 14.10 17.03 7.73
N GLN A 43 15.23 16.96 8.40
CA GLN A 43 15.53 15.86 9.32
C GLN A 43 14.53 15.93 10.47
N VAL A 44 13.39 15.27 10.32
CA VAL A 44 12.41 15.16 11.40
C VAL A 44 12.95 14.17 12.41
N LYS A 45 13.51 14.68 13.50
CA LYS A 45 13.78 13.91 14.70
C LYS A 45 12.49 13.29 15.22
N ALA A 46 12.63 12.04 15.70
CA ALA A 46 11.66 11.27 16.50
C ALA A 46 10.18 11.56 16.20
N THR A 47 9.46 10.52 15.89
CA THR A 47 8.01 10.52 15.62
C THR A 47 7.25 11.24 16.73
N GLU A 48 7.08 12.54 16.60
CA GLU A 48 6.25 13.31 17.52
C GLU A 48 4.80 12.88 17.31
N GLU A 49 4.12 12.68 18.41
CA GLU A 49 2.70 12.35 18.39
C GLU A 49 1.89 13.65 18.34
N CYS A 50 1.22 13.85 17.20
CA CYS A 50 0.37 15.00 17.01
C CYS A 50 -1.01 14.70 17.47
N PHE A 51 -1.65 14.89 18.41
CA PHE A 51 -3.04 14.56 18.78
C PHE A 51 -3.20 13.22 19.51
N GLU A 52 -2.32 12.93 20.49
CA GLU A 52 -2.37 11.67 21.25
C GLU A 52 -3.78 11.37 21.81
N GLY A 53 -4.45 12.34 22.41
CA GLY A 53 -5.78 12.14 22.97
C GLY A 53 -6.81 11.70 21.93
N THR A 54 -6.78 12.29 20.73
CA THR A 54 -7.66 11.90 19.61
C THR A 54 -7.27 10.53 19.07
N SER A 55 -5.98 10.27 18.89
CA SER A 55 -5.46 9.00 18.41
C SER A 55 -5.83 7.85 19.35
N ARG A 56 -5.72 8.05 20.67
CA ARG A 56 -6.17 7.08 21.67
C ARG A 56 -7.67 6.83 21.64
N ALA A 57 -8.48 7.86 21.42
CA ALA A 57 -9.93 7.71 21.29
C ALA A 57 -10.30 6.90 20.03
N ILE A 58 -9.66 7.21 18.89
CA ILE A 58 -9.87 6.47 17.63
C ILE A 58 -9.33 5.04 17.77
N PHE A 59 -8.21 4.83 18.43
CA PHE A 59 -7.69 3.49 18.70
C PHE A 59 -8.68 2.64 19.50
N LYS A 60 -9.27 3.19 20.57
CA LYS A 60 -10.31 2.49 21.34
C LYS A 60 -11.53 2.14 20.48
N PHE A 61 -11.94 3.06 19.61
CA PHE A 61 -13.01 2.79 18.63
C PHE A 61 -12.61 1.63 17.70
N ASN A 62 -11.39 1.65 17.14
CA ASN A 62 -10.89 0.60 16.25
C ASN A 62 -10.83 -0.76 16.96
N MET A 63 -10.36 -0.80 18.22
CA MET A 63 -10.36 -2.05 19.03
C MET A 63 -11.77 -2.55 19.30
N GLY A 64 -12.71 -1.65 19.60
CA GLY A 64 -14.12 -2.01 19.74
C GLY A 64 -14.72 -2.58 18.45
N PHE A 65 -14.35 -2.02 17.31
CA PHE A 65 -14.74 -2.54 16.00
C PHE A 65 -14.07 -3.90 15.70
N ASP A 66 -12.79 -4.04 16.01
CA ASP A 66 -12.07 -5.32 15.88
C ASP A 66 -12.76 -6.42 16.67
N ASN A 67 -12.98 -6.21 17.95
CA ASN A 67 -13.59 -7.18 18.86
C ASN A 67 -15.05 -7.52 18.46
N ALA A 68 -15.79 -6.55 17.93
CA ALA A 68 -17.17 -6.76 17.53
C ALA A 68 -17.35 -7.38 16.14
N VAL A 69 -16.41 -7.14 15.21
CA VAL A 69 -16.57 -7.49 13.79
C VAL A 69 -15.39 -8.28 13.25
N LEU A 70 -14.16 -7.71 13.26
CA LEU A 70 -13.02 -8.34 12.59
C LEU A 70 -12.58 -9.64 13.27
N GLU A 71 -12.45 -9.63 14.57
CA GLU A 71 -12.04 -10.81 15.33
C GLU A 71 -13.01 -12.00 15.18
N PRO A 72 -14.34 -11.84 15.35
CA PRO A 72 -15.28 -12.93 15.08
C PRO A 72 -15.21 -13.46 13.66
N VAL A 73 -15.10 -12.56 12.65
CA VAL A 73 -14.98 -12.95 11.25
C VAL A 73 -13.66 -13.69 11.02
N ALA A 74 -12.54 -13.21 11.55
CA ALA A 74 -11.24 -13.86 11.46
C ALA A 74 -11.23 -15.25 12.12
N LYS A 75 -11.88 -15.41 13.28
CA LYS A 75 -12.03 -16.72 13.94
C LYS A 75 -12.87 -17.70 13.12
N VAL A 76 -13.90 -17.23 12.41
CA VAL A 76 -14.69 -18.07 11.49
C VAL A 76 -13.85 -18.42 10.26
N TYR A 77 -13.13 -17.44 9.69
CA TYR A 77 -12.22 -17.65 8.56
C TYR A 77 -11.14 -18.70 8.89
N ASN A 78 -10.59 -18.70 10.10
CA ASN A 78 -9.61 -19.69 10.56
C ASN A 78 -10.14 -21.12 10.64
N LYS A 79 -11.47 -21.33 10.62
CA LYS A 79 -12.07 -22.68 10.54
C LYS A 79 -12.12 -23.22 9.10
N LEU A 80 -11.84 -22.39 8.10
CA LEU A 80 -11.80 -22.83 6.70
C LEU A 80 -10.63 -23.79 6.47
N PRO A 81 -10.77 -24.74 5.52
CA PRO A 81 -9.67 -25.61 5.11
C PRO A 81 -8.44 -24.80 4.65
N GLU A 82 -7.25 -25.29 5.02
CA GLU A 82 -5.97 -24.65 4.65
C GLU A 82 -5.82 -24.26 3.16
N PRO A 83 -6.26 -25.09 2.19
CA PRO A 83 -6.16 -24.71 0.78
C PRO A 83 -6.95 -23.44 0.43
N ILE A 84 -8.09 -23.20 1.11
CA ILE A 84 -8.90 -22.01 0.87
C ILE A 84 -8.21 -20.78 1.46
N LYS A 85 -7.76 -20.87 2.71
CA LYS A 85 -7.03 -19.76 3.36
C LYS A 85 -5.77 -19.38 2.57
N ARG A 86 -4.93 -20.37 2.24
CA ARG A 86 -3.73 -20.13 1.42
C ARG A 86 -4.05 -19.58 0.05
N GLY A 87 -5.10 -20.07 -0.59
CA GLY A 87 -5.53 -19.54 -1.89
C GLY A 87 -5.94 -18.06 -1.80
N THR A 88 -6.68 -17.70 -0.76
CA THR A 88 -7.09 -16.32 -0.50
C THR A 88 -5.89 -15.41 -0.22
N SER A 89 -5.00 -15.82 0.68
CA SER A 89 -3.78 -15.09 1.02
C SER A 89 -2.85 -14.90 -0.20
N ASN A 90 -2.62 -15.96 -0.97
CA ASN A 90 -1.84 -15.90 -2.20
C ASN A 90 -2.45 -14.93 -3.22
N PHE A 91 -3.77 -14.99 -3.41
CA PHE A 91 -4.48 -14.12 -4.35
C PHE A 91 -4.36 -12.64 -3.96
N THR A 92 -4.66 -12.29 -2.72
CA THR A 92 -4.57 -10.90 -2.23
C THR A 92 -3.13 -10.39 -2.25
N SER A 93 -2.16 -11.25 -1.91
CA SER A 93 -0.73 -10.94 -1.99
C SER A 93 -0.28 -10.72 -3.45
N ASN A 94 -0.74 -11.54 -4.39
CA ASN A 94 -0.44 -11.39 -5.81
C ASN A 94 -0.99 -10.07 -6.37
N ILE A 95 -2.20 -9.67 -5.98
CA ILE A 95 -2.76 -8.36 -6.33
C ILE A 95 -1.92 -7.22 -5.73
N ALA A 96 -1.50 -7.33 -4.46
CA ALA A 96 -0.66 -6.31 -3.82
C ALA A 96 0.71 -6.14 -4.51
N THR A 97 1.23 -7.18 -5.15
CA THR A 97 2.48 -7.12 -5.92
C THR A 97 2.41 -6.11 -7.08
N LEU A 98 1.22 -5.87 -7.64
CA LEU A 98 1.03 -4.85 -8.70
C LEU A 98 1.42 -3.44 -8.23
N LEU A 99 1.13 -3.08 -6.98
CA LEU A 99 1.53 -1.81 -6.40
C LEU A 99 3.03 -1.79 -6.07
N SER A 100 3.58 -2.94 -5.66
CA SER A 100 5.00 -3.05 -5.28
C SER A 100 5.94 -2.82 -6.45
N ILE A 101 5.61 -3.32 -7.65
CA ILE A 101 6.47 -3.22 -8.84
C ILE A 101 6.89 -1.77 -9.16
N PRO A 102 5.97 -0.80 -9.36
CA PRO A 102 6.35 0.57 -9.64
C PRO A 102 7.11 1.22 -8.47
N ASN A 103 6.78 0.89 -7.23
CA ASN A 103 7.49 1.40 -6.06
C ASN A 103 8.95 0.94 -6.03
N LEU A 104 9.21 -0.36 -6.21
CA LEU A 104 10.56 -0.91 -6.31
C LEU A 104 11.36 -0.28 -7.45
N MET A 105 10.74 -0.07 -8.61
CA MET A 105 11.40 0.61 -9.73
C MET A 105 11.81 2.04 -9.37
N VAL A 106 10.92 2.80 -8.72
CA VAL A 106 11.21 4.17 -8.29
C VAL A 106 12.28 4.19 -7.20
N GLN A 107 12.31 3.21 -6.30
CA GLN A 107 13.37 3.07 -5.28
C GLN A 107 14.74 2.68 -5.87
N GLY A 108 14.80 2.29 -7.15
CA GLY A 108 16.02 1.83 -7.82
C GLY A 108 16.31 0.34 -7.59
N GLU A 109 15.43 -0.39 -6.92
CA GLU A 109 15.52 -1.82 -6.62
C GLU A 109 15.11 -2.68 -7.83
N MET A 110 15.86 -2.53 -8.95
CA MET A 110 15.50 -3.12 -10.23
C MET A 110 15.47 -4.64 -10.21
N LYS A 111 16.33 -5.30 -9.41
CA LYS A 111 16.30 -6.74 -9.23
C LYS A 111 15.00 -7.16 -8.54
N ALA A 112 14.66 -6.54 -7.43
CA ALA A 112 13.44 -6.84 -6.68
C ALA A 112 12.19 -6.55 -7.53
N ALA A 113 12.18 -5.48 -8.34
CA ALA A 113 11.12 -5.19 -9.29
C ALA A 113 10.98 -6.27 -10.37
N GLY A 114 12.10 -6.80 -10.87
CA GLY A 114 12.13 -7.93 -11.81
C GLY A 114 11.59 -9.21 -11.17
N ASP A 115 12.04 -9.54 -9.97
CA ASP A 115 11.58 -10.69 -9.20
C ASP A 115 10.07 -10.59 -8.91
N ALA A 116 9.58 -9.42 -8.48
CA ALA A 116 8.17 -9.15 -8.24
C ALA A 116 7.31 -9.29 -9.51
N THR A 117 7.80 -8.74 -10.64
CA THR A 117 7.12 -8.87 -11.94
C THR A 117 7.05 -10.34 -12.38
N THR A 118 8.14 -11.07 -12.26
CA THR A 118 8.21 -12.50 -12.62
C THR A 118 7.29 -13.31 -11.71
N SER A 119 7.30 -13.05 -10.40
CA SER A 119 6.40 -13.69 -9.44
C SER A 119 4.94 -13.45 -9.80
N PHE A 120 4.56 -12.19 -10.08
CA PHE A 120 3.20 -11.85 -10.48
C PHE A 120 2.75 -12.62 -11.73
N LEU A 121 3.58 -12.65 -12.76
CA LEU A 121 3.27 -13.37 -14.01
C LEU A 121 3.12 -14.86 -13.80
N ILE A 122 4.05 -15.50 -13.08
CA ILE A 122 4.01 -16.94 -12.78
C ILE A 122 2.78 -17.27 -11.93
N ASN A 123 2.53 -16.52 -10.86
CA ASN A 123 1.40 -16.76 -9.98
C ASN A 123 0.06 -16.50 -10.67
N THR A 124 -0.02 -15.52 -11.56
CA THR A 124 -1.24 -15.24 -12.31
C THR A 124 -1.52 -16.30 -13.39
N THR A 125 -0.48 -16.81 -14.07
CA THR A 125 -0.65 -17.79 -15.16
C THR A 125 -0.67 -19.23 -14.64
N ILE A 126 0.42 -19.69 -14.07
CA ILE A 126 0.58 -21.08 -13.57
C ILE A 126 -0.14 -21.24 -12.23
N GLY A 127 -0.17 -20.20 -11.39
CA GLY A 127 -0.82 -20.18 -10.09
C GLY A 127 -2.33 -19.96 -10.11
N ILE A 128 -2.98 -20.05 -11.28
CA ILE A 128 -4.45 -19.88 -11.44
C ILE A 128 -4.90 -18.56 -10.85
N VAL A 129 -4.56 -17.47 -11.54
CA VAL A 129 -4.91 -16.08 -11.15
C VAL A 129 -4.39 -15.71 -9.75
N GLY A 130 -3.28 -16.31 -9.31
CA GLY A 130 -2.67 -16.02 -8.01
C GLY A 130 -3.19 -16.84 -6.84
N LEU A 131 -4.11 -17.79 -7.04
CA LEU A 131 -4.59 -18.69 -5.96
C LEU A 131 -3.50 -19.63 -5.45
N ALA A 132 -2.53 -19.99 -6.28
CA ALA A 132 -1.33 -20.71 -5.89
C ALA A 132 -0.11 -19.79 -6.05
N ASN A 133 0.97 -20.11 -5.31
CA ASN A 133 2.23 -19.35 -5.33
C ASN A 133 3.39 -20.25 -5.83
N PRO A 134 3.40 -20.64 -7.10
CA PRO A 134 4.51 -21.40 -7.67
C PRO A 134 5.82 -20.59 -7.74
N ALA A 135 5.76 -19.26 -7.81
CA ALA A 135 6.94 -18.40 -7.83
C ALA A 135 7.79 -18.54 -6.57
N GLU A 136 7.18 -18.67 -5.40
CA GLU A 136 7.88 -18.90 -4.14
C GLU A 136 8.70 -20.20 -4.15
N LYS A 137 8.14 -21.27 -4.74
CA LYS A 137 8.85 -22.53 -4.90
C LYS A 137 10.08 -22.43 -5.83
N LEU A 138 10.11 -21.42 -6.67
CA LEU A 138 11.25 -21.08 -7.54
C LEU A 138 12.23 -20.11 -6.85
N GLY A 139 12.01 -19.78 -5.57
CA GLY A 139 12.84 -18.84 -4.80
C GLY A 139 12.59 -17.38 -5.10
N LEU A 140 11.51 -17.03 -5.83
CA LEU A 140 11.14 -15.67 -6.12
C LEU A 140 10.24 -15.13 -4.99
N LYS A 141 10.77 -14.21 -4.21
CA LYS A 141 10.01 -13.50 -3.15
C LYS A 141 9.66 -12.09 -3.64
N ALA A 142 8.37 -11.80 -3.75
CA ALA A 142 7.90 -10.46 -4.06
C ALA A 142 7.82 -9.64 -2.77
N GLN A 143 8.66 -8.62 -2.65
CA GLN A 143 8.58 -7.65 -1.56
C GLN A 143 7.32 -6.79 -1.72
N LYS A 144 6.65 -6.51 -0.61
CA LYS A 144 5.47 -5.63 -0.59
C LYS A 144 5.90 -4.20 -0.33
N GLU A 145 5.70 -3.35 -1.32
CA GLU A 145 6.10 -1.95 -1.28
C GLU A 145 4.93 -1.02 -1.53
N ASP A 146 4.99 0.14 -0.88
CA ASP A 146 4.03 1.23 -1.03
C ASP A 146 4.73 2.59 -1.19
N VAL A 147 3.99 3.63 -1.55
CA VAL A 147 4.55 4.97 -1.73
C VAL A 147 5.09 5.55 -0.41
N GLY A 148 4.51 5.20 0.75
CA GLY A 148 5.04 5.61 2.05
C GLY A 148 6.43 5.05 2.32
N GLN A 149 6.68 3.79 1.96
CA GLN A 149 8.01 3.16 2.01
C GLN A 149 8.96 3.81 1.01
N THR A 150 8.51 4.04 -0.21
CA THR A 150 9.28 4.74 -1.25
C THR A 150 9.72 6.14 -0.78
N LEU A 151 8.83 6.92 -0.17
CA LEU A 151 9.19 8.21 0.42
C LEU A 151 10.21 8.04 1.55
N GLY A 152 10.05 7.00 2.39
CA GLY A 152 10.97 6.66 3.46
C GLY A 152 12.37 6.30 2.96
N SER A 153 12.50 5.53 1.88
CA SER A 153 13.78 5.16 1.27
C SER A 153 14.55 6.38 0.72
N TYR A 154 13.82 7.42 0.32
CA TYR A 154 14.39 8.73 -0.04
C TYR A 154 14.69 9.64 1.15
N GLY A 155 14.55 9.14 2.40
CA GLY A 155 14.87 9.90 3.61
C GLY A 155 13.76 10.81 4.11
N VAL A 156 12.54 10.71 3.57
CA VAL A 156 11.39 11.44 4.13
C VAL A 156 11.04 10.82 5.48
N GLY A 157 11.18 11.60 6.55
CA GLY A 157 10.85 11.16 7.91
C GLY A 157 9.36 10.81 8.07
N PRO A 158 8.99 10.03 9.10
CA PRO A 158 7.60 9.62 9.33
C PRO A 158 6.67 10.80 9.61
N GLY A 159 7.19 11.89 10.19
CA GLY A 159 6.38 13.01 10.67
C GLY A 159 5.52 12.61 11.88
N CYS A 160 4.35 13.21 12.01
CA CYS A 160 3.42 12.93 13.09
C CYS A 160 2.85 11.50 13.01
N TYR A 161 2.83 10.81 14.14
CA TYR A 161 2.05 9.58 14.30
C TYR A 161 0.61 9.92 14.71
N PHE A 162 -0.35 9.20 14.17
CA PHE A 162 -1.76 9.25 14.55
C PHE A 162 -2.49 7.96 14.15
N VAL A 163 -3.74 7.82 14.58
CA VAL A 163 -4.57 6.66 14.26
C VAL A 163 -5.75 7.10 13.41
N LEU A 164 -5.99 6.38 12.31
CA LEU A 164 -7.16 6.59 11.46
C LEU A 164 -8.31 5.64 11.86
N PRO A 165 -9.57 6.10 11.75
CA PRO A 165 -10.72 5.21 11.95
C PRO A 165 -10.66 4.04 10.98
N ILE A 166 -10.83 2.83 11.48
CA ILE A 166 -10.83 1.54 10.75
C ILE A 166 -9.46 1.19 10.14
N LEU A 167 -8.73 2.16 9.58
CA LEU A 167 -7.43 1.93 8.93
C LEU A 167 -6.27 1.72 9.91
N GLY A 168 -6.45 2.14 11.17
CA GLY A 168 -5.47 1.90 12.23
C GLY A 168 -4.30 2.88 12.30
N PRO A 169 -3.15 2.46 12.87
CA PRO A 169 -1.96 3.27 13.04
C PRO A 169 -1.39 3.79 11.71
N THR A 170 -0.91 5.03 11.70
CA THR A 170 -0.25 5.61 10.54
C THR A 170 0.66 6.77 10.93
N THR A 171 1.45 7.26 9.98
CA THR A 171 2.23 8.50 10.10
C THR A 171 1.83 9.49 9.03
N ALA A 172 2.25 10.76 9.15
CA ALA A 172 1.97 11.77 8.14
C ALA A 172 2.52 11.34 6.76
N ARG A 173 3.75 10.81 6.69
CA ARG A 173 4.34 10.27 5.46
C ARG A 173 3.50 9.13 4.90
N ASP A 174 3.18 8.14 5.73
CA ASP A 174 2.48 6.94 5.28
C ASP A 174 1.03 7.24 4.88
N SER A 175 0.37 8.22 5.50
CA SER A 175 -0.95 8.70 5.09
C SER A 175 -0.92 9.38 3.71
N LEU A 176 0.11 10.18 3.45
CA LEU A 176 0.33 10.75 2.11
C LEU A 176 0.64 9.64 1.10
N GLY A 177 1.40 8.62 1.52
CA GLY A 177 1.65 7.42 0.75
C GLY A 177 0.36 6.71 0.37
N MET A 178 -0.53 6.42 1.33
CA MET A 178 -1.83 5.78 1.07
C MET A 178 -2.70 6.57 0.08
N ILE A 179 -2.69 7.90 0.16
CA ILE A 179 -3.39 8.74 -0.81
C ILE A 179 -2.76 8.58 -2.19
N ALA A 180 -1.43 8.65 -2.29
CA ALA A 180 -0.71 8.48 -3.54
C ALA A 180 -0.89 7.06 -4.13
N ASP A 181 -0.88 6.03 -3.30
CA ASP A 181 -1.16 4.64 -3.69
C ASP A 181 -2.49 4.52 -4.42
N SER A 182 -3.53 5.22 -3.97
CA SER A 182 -4.84 5.20 -4.64
C SER A 182 -4.81 5.74 -6.08
N PHE A 183 -3.77 6.50 -6.44
CA PHE A 183 -3.56 7.03 -7.80
C PHE A 183 -2.59 6.20 -8.64
N VAL A 184 -1.66 5.49 -8.01
CA VAL A 184 -0.62 4.72 -8.72
C VAL A 184 -0.88 3.21 -8.71
N ASP A 185 -1.78 2.72 -7.86
CA ASP A 185 -2.13 1.30 -7.78
C ASP A 185 -2.85 0.84 -9.07
N PRO A 186 -2.23 -0.03 -9.89
CA PRO A 186 -2.84 -0.51 -11.12
C PRO A 186 -4.15 -1.25 -10.85
N PHE A 187 -4.28 -1.97 -9.74
CA PHE A 187 -5.50 -2.67 -9.37
C PHE A 187 -6.64 -1.70 -9.05
N ALA A 188 -6.35 -0.62 -8.31
CA ALA A 188 -7.32 0.44 -8.07
C ALA A 188 -7.79 1.10 -9.38
N HIS A 189 -6.88 1.32 -10.33
CA HIS A 189 -7.24 1.87 -11.64
C HIS A 189 -8.18 0.96 -12.43
N ILE A 190 -7.90 -0.33 -12.46
CA ILE A 190 -8.72 -1.31 -13.19
C ILE A 190 -10.10 -1.43 -12.55
N THR A 191 -10.16 -1.55 -11.21
CA THR A 191 -11.42 -1.82 -10.50
C THR A 191 -12.27 -0.59 -10.24
N LEU A 192 -11.66 0.59 -10.07
CA LEU A 192 -12.40 1.82 -9.73
C LEU A 192 -12.80 2.64 -10.96
N ARG A 193 -12.14 2.46 -12.11
CA ARG A 193 -12.33 3.32 -13.28
C ARG A 193 -13.02 2.66 -14.49
N GLU A 194 -12.81 1.39 -14.77
CA GLU A 194 -13.14 0.90 -16.08
C GLU A 194 -14.08 -0.32 -16.15
N ASN A 195 -14.06 -1.29 -15.24
CA ASN A 195 -14.92 -2.48 -15.38
C ASN A 195 -15.09 -3.29 -14.10
N ASP A 196 -16.20 -4.01 -13.98
CA ASP A 196 -16.40 -5.10 -13.02
C ASP A 196 -15.45 -6.26 -13.32
N LEU A 197 -14.33 -6.35 -12.62
CA LEU A 197 -13.35 -7.41 -12.84
C LEU A 197 -13.89 -8.81 -12.47
N PHE A 198 -14.76 -8.86 -11.47
CA PHE A 198 -15.34 -10.10 -10.94
C PHE A 198 -16.85 -10.22 -11.18
N GLY A 199 -17.48 -9.27 -11.86
CA GLY A 199 -18.93 -9.28 -12.12
C GLY A 199 -19.78 -9.16 -10.84
N ILE A 200 -19.18 -8.73 -9.73
CA ILE A 200 -19.84 -8.52 -8.45
C ILE A 200 -20.26 -7.06 -8.38
N SER A 201 -21.41 -6.75 -8.92
CA SER A 201 -22.20 -5.53 -8.70
C SER A 201 -21.46 -4.29 -8.20
N GLY A 202 -20.71 -3.60 -9.09
CA GLY A 202 -20.17 -2.26 -8.87
C GLY A 202 -18.66 -2.22 -8.65
N GLN A 203 -17.95 -1.48 -9.49
CA GLN A 203 -16.49 -1.32 -9.57
C GLN A 203 -15.79 -1.09 -8.21
N LYS A 204 -16.44 -0.37 -7.29
CA LYS A 204 -15.90 -0.08 -5.95
C LYS A 204 -15.92 -1.30 -5.03
N MET A 205 -16.84 -2.23 -5.25
CA MET A 205 -16.98 -3.42 -4.41
C MET A 205 -15.85 -4.40 -4.60
N ASP A 206 -15.32 -4.56 -5.82
CA ASP A 206 -14.19 -5.46 -6.09
C ASP A 206 -12.94 -5.01 -5.33
N TYR A 207 -12.64 -3.70 -5.36
CA TYR A 207 -11.52 -3.14 -4.59
C TYR A 207 -11.70 -3.34 -3.07
N LEU A 208 -12.89 -2.99 -2.56
CA LEU A 208 -13.18 -3.15 -1.13
C LEU A 208 -13.19 -4.61 -0.69
N THR A 209 -13.65 -5.52 -1.54
CA THR A 209 -13.64 -6.96 -1.27
C THR A 209 -12.21 -7.48 -1.12
N VAL A 210 -11.32 -7.14 -2.05
CA VAL A 210 -9.91 -7.57 -1.96
C VAL A 210 -9.22 -6.96 -0.72
N LYS A 211 -9.38 -5.67 -0.47
CA LYS A 211 -8.78 -5.01 0.71
C LYS A 211 -9.38 -5.54 2.03
N GLY A 212 -10.70 -5.73 2.08
CA GLY A 212 -11.37 -6.31 3.25
C GLY A 212 -10.96 -7.76 3.51
N THR A 213 -10.84 -8.57 2.45
CA THR A 213 -10.35 -9.93 2.54
C THR A 213 -8.91 -9.98 3.05
N SER A 214 -8.02 -9.11 2.55
CA SER A 214 -6.65 -8.98 3.08
C SER A 214 -6.63 -8.62 4.57
N ALA A 215 -7.53 -7.74 5.02
CA ALA A 215 -7.60 -7.34 6.42
C ALA A 215 -8.08 -8.51 7.31
N VAL A 216 -9.07 -9.29 6.85
CA VAL A 216 -9.54 -10.49 7.55
C VAL A 216 -8.46 -11.55 7.60
N ASP A 217 -7.77 -11.81 6.49
CA ASP A 217 -6.66 -12.76 6.39
C ASP A 217 -5.53 -12.39 7.36
N PHE A 218 -5.06 -11.12 7.32
CA PHE A 218 -4.07 -10.61 8.26
C PHE A 218 -4.52 -10.76 9.73
N ARG A 219 -5.77 -10.41 10.06
CA ARG A 219 -6.28 -10.53 11.42
C ARG A 219 -6.38 -11.99 11.86
N ALA A 220 -6.73 -12.89 10.94
CA ALA A 220 -6.82 -14.32 11.16
C ALA A 220 -5.46 -14.94 11.49
N ASP A 221 -4.42 -14.58 10.74
CA ASP A 221 -3.05 -15.03 10.98
C ASP A 221 -2.48 -14.48 12.30
N ASN A 222 -2.97 -13.33 12.75
CA ASN A 222 -2.48 -12.64 13.94
C ASN A 222 -3.43 -12.72 15.16
N VAL A 223 -4.41 -13.64 15.22
CA VAL A 223 -5.33 -13.75 16.36
C VAL A 223 -4.56 -13.90 17.67
N THR A 224 -3.63 -14.84 17.74
CA THR A 224 -2.85 -15.13 18.95
C THR A 224 -1.97 -13.94 19.36
N ASN A 225 -1.37 -13.24 18.39
CA ASN A 225 -0.52 -12.08 18.65
C ASN A 225 -1.33 -10.91 19.24
N PHE A 226 -2.51 -10.64 18.68
CA PHE A 226 -3.42 -9.62 19.20
C PHE A 226 -3.89 -9.97 20.61
N ASP A 227 -4.33 -11.21 20.86
CA ASP A 227 -4.74 -11.68 22.18
C ASP A 227 -3.60 -11.57 23.21
N SER A 228 -2.36 -11.89 22.81
CA SER A 228 -1.18 -11.72 23.65
C SER A 228 -0.89 -10.26 23.98
N LEU A 229 -0.99 -9.37 22.99
CA LEU A 229 -0.79 -7.94 23.19
C LEU A 229 -1.85 -7.37 24.12
N GLU A 230 -3.12 -7.68 23.91
CA GLU A 230 -4.21 -7.22 24.78
C GLU A 230 -4.04 -7.68 26.23
N LYS A 231 -3.61 -8.93 26.43
CA LYS A 231 -3.45 -9.53 27.76
C LYS A 231 -2.22 -9.03 28.50
N ASN A 232 -1.11 -8.79 27.80
CA ASN A 232 0.19 -8.56 28.42
C ASN A 232 0.66 -7.10 28.37
N SER A 233 0.02 -6.23 27.57
CA SER A 233 0.43 -4.82 27.46
C SER A 233 -0.09 -3.99 28.61
N ILE A 234 0.76 -3.21 29.23
CA ILE A 234 0.39 -2.18 30.23
C ILE A 234 -0.36 -1.04 29.53
N ASP A 235 0.10 -0.63 28.34
CA ASP A 235 -0.53 0.35 27.47
C ASP A 235 -0.59 -0.24 26.06
N LEU A 236 -1.77 -0.77 25.70
CA LEU A 236 -2.00 -1.42 24.42
C LEU A 236 -1.78 -0.46 23.25
N TYR A 237 -2.20 0.80 23.39
CA TYR A 237 -1.98 1.83 22.38
C TYR A 237 -0.50 2.07 22.11
N ALA A 238 0.30 2.20 23.16
CA ALA A 238 1.74 2.38 23.05
C ALA A 238 2.44 1.17 22.41
N SER A 239 1.98 -0.04 22.72
CA SER A 239 2.49 -1.27 22.13
C SER A 239 2.22 -1.32 20.62
N PHE A 240 1.00 -1.05 20.19
CA PHE A 240 0.65 -0.98 18.75
C PHE A 240 1.41 0.12 18.01
N LYS A 241 1.58 1.29 18.65
CA LYS A 241 2.40 2.38 18.08
C LYS A 241 3.85 1.93 17.87
N SER A 242 4.44 1.29 18.87
CA SER A 242 5.83 0.82 18.80
C SER A 242 6.01 -0.22 17.69
N LEU A 243 5.13 -1.22 17.63
CA LEU A 243 5.16 -2.26 16.61
C LEU A 243 5.01 -1.67 15.21
N TYR A 244 4.04 -0.78 15.01
CA TYR A 244 3.83 -0.13 13.73
C TYR A 244 5.08 0.62 13.25
N LEU A 245 5.70 1.41 14.14
CA LEU A 245 6.88 2.20 13.79
C LEU A 245 8.09 1.33 13.48
N GLN A 246 8.29 0.24 14.22
CA GLN A 246 9.36 -0.73 13.98
C GLN A 246 9.15 -1.46 12.65
N ASP A 247 7.95 -2.02 12.42
CA ASP A 247 7.61 -2.68 11.16
C ASP A 247 7.83 -1.76 9.95
N ARG A 248 7.38 -0.50 10.03
CA ARG A 248 7.61 0.47 8.95
C ARG A 248 9.08 0.77 8.73
N GLN A 249 9.87 0.89 9.80
CA GLN A 249 11.31 1.13 9.68
C GLN A 249 12.02 -0.07 9.03
N ASN A 250 11.67 -1.27 9.44
CA ASN A 250 12.23 -2.51 8.87
C ASN A 250 11.90 -2.62 7.37
N LYS A 251 10.65 -2.37 6.99
CA LYS A 251 10.23 -2.37 5.57
C LYS A 251 10.99 -1.33 4.74
N ILE A 252 11.18 -0.11 5.25
CA ILE A 252 11.92 0.95 4.55
C ILE A 252 13.40 0.59 4.38
N SER A 253 13.99 -0.08 5.36
CA SER A 253 15.40 -0.53 5.26
C SER A 253 15.57 -1.78 4.41
N ASN A 254 14.50 -2.37 3.89
CA ASN A 254 14.50 -3.65 3.17
C ASN A 254 15.21 -4.76 3.99
N SER A 255 15.16 -4.67 5.33
CA SER A 255 15.73 -5.69 6.19
C SER A 255 14.88 -6.94 6.16
N THR A 256 15.51 -8.09 5.97
CA THR A 256 14.86 -9.42 5.94
C THR A 256 14.25 -9.85 7.28
N GLU A 257 14.45 -9.07 8.34
CA GLU A 257 13.96 -9.37 9.70
C GLU A 257 12.47 -9.05 9.91
N SER A 258 11.83 -8.32 9.00
CA SER A 258 10.48 -7.78 9.21
C SER A 258 9.34 -8.80 9.12
N GLU A 259 9.54 -9.94 8.47
CA GLU A 259 8.45 -10.94 8.29
C GLU A 259 8.25 -11.82 9.53
N ASP A 260 9.28 -11.96 10.38
CA ASP A 260 9.25 -12.86 11.56
C ASP A 260 8.86 -12.13 12.86
N GLU A 261 8.86 -10.81 12.90
CA GLU A 261 8.71 -10.03 14.14
C GLU A 261 7.28 -10.12 14.72
N TRP A 262 6.26 -10.15 13.89
CA TRP A 262 4.87 -10.40 14.33
C TRP A 262 4.68 -11.84 14.81
N GLY A 263 5.44 -12.81 14.25
CA GLY A 263 5.42 -14.22 14.67
C GLY A 263 6.19 -14.47 15.97
N SER A 264 7.17 -13.63 16.32
CA SER A 264 8.02 -13.83 17.51
C SER A 264 7.38 -13.38 18.83
N LEU A 265 6.31 -12.60 18.79
CA LEU A 265 5.60 -12.11 19.99
C LEU A 265 4.75 -13.18 20.67
N GLY A 266 4.64 -14.38 20.11
CA GLY A 266 3.83 -15.49 20.62
C GLY A 266 4.61 -16.63 21.32
N ASN A 267 5.95 -16.48 21.49
CA ASN A 267 6.79 -17.49 22.16
C ASN A 267 7.27 -17.01 23.52
#